data_ed4d715d3d04071092b9a7e878483789
#
_entry.id   ed4d715d3d04071092b9a7e878483789
#
_cell.length_a   1.000
_cell.length_b   1.000
_cell.length_c   1.000
_cell.angle_alpha   90.00
_cell.angle_beta   90.00
_cell.angle_gamma   90.00
#
_symmetry.space_group_name_H-M   'P 1'
#
loop_
_entity.id
_entity.type
_entity.pdbx_description
1 polymer ?
#
loop_
_entity_poly.entity_id
_entity_poly.type
_entity_poly.pdbx_seq_one_letter_code
_entity_poly.pdbx_strand_id
1 'polypeptide(L)'
;MPRPADSSDLERLGGDLRQEMHSMGEQVRTELRQEIQATGEQVRAELRREIQASAAETRLQMEQFESRVLARVDASAAETCRYMGVVAEDLRSDIKAVAEGLGALDEKVERFRGEVREDFGRVDRRLLHLEVRVIGRSGPS
;
A
#
# COMPACT_ATOMS: atom_id res chain seq x y z
N MET A 1 -20.67 -91.00 -45.51
CA MET A 1 -21.27 -90.63 -44.22
C MET A 1 -20.15 -90.02 -43.35
N PRO A 2 -20.28 -88.73 -43.03
CA PRO A 2 -19.36 -88.15 -42.05
C PRO A 2 -19.60 -88.86 -40.68
N ARG A 3 -18.54 -89.26 -40.06
CA ARG A 3 -18.58 -89.89 -38.72
C ARG A 3 -19.15 -88.83 -37.74
N PRO A 4 -20.09 -89.22 -36.88
CA PRO A 4 -20.53 -88.30 -35.82
C PRO A 4 -19.29 -87.99 -34.96
N ALA A 5 -19.09 -86.75 -34.59
CA ALA A 5 -18.03 -86.30 -33.71
C ALA A 5 -18.10 -87.08 -32.44
N ASP A 6 -16.98 -87.76 -32.07
CA ASP A 6 -16.86 -88.58 -30.87
C ASP A 6 -16.91 -87.67 -29.63
N SER A 7 -17.55 -88.12 -28.57
CA SER A 7 -17.73 -87.34 -27.33
C SER A 7 -16.36 -86.84 -26.80
N SER A 8 -15.31 -87.53 -27.03
CA SER A 8 -13.91 -87.17 -26.67
C SER A 8 -13.38 -86.01 -27.52
N ASP A 9 -13.80 -85.89 -28.78
CA ASP A 9 -13.39 -84.78 -29.63
C ASP A 9 -14.11 -83.49 -29.24
N LEU A 10 -15.37 -83.52 -28.80
CA LEU A 10 -16.12 -82.41 -28.28
C LEU A 10 -15.57 -81.91 -26.94
N GLU A 11 -15.13 -82.84 -26.05
CA GLU A 11 -14.46 -82.49 -24.78
C GLU A 11 -13.12 -81.79 -25.02
N ARG A 12 -12.38 -82.27 -25.98
CA ARG A 12 -11.05 -81.72 -26.38
C ARG A 12 -11.22 -80.31 -26.95
N LEU A 13 -12.22 -80.11 -27.84
CA LEU A 13 -12.55 -78.81 -28.42
C LEU A 13 -13.03 -77.81 -27.34
N GLY A 14 -13.83 -78.27 -26.39
CA GLY A 14 -14.26 -77.44 -25.25
C GLY A 14 -13.11 -77.06 -24.32
N GLY A 15 -12.13 -77.93 -24.12
CA GLY A 15 -10.91 -77.65 -23.36
C GLY A 15 -10.02 -76.62 -24.05
N ASP A 16 -9.83 -76.80 -25.34
CA ASP A 16 -8.99 -75.86 -26.15
C ASP A 16 -9.61 -74.45 -26.19
N LEU A 17 -10.94 -74.35 -26.39
CA LEU A 17 -11.67 -73.07 -26.35
C LEU A 17 -11.56 -72.39 -24.99
N ARG A 18 -11.68 -73.13 -23.89
CA ARG A 18 -11.51 -72.55 -22.55
C ARG A 18 -10.09 -72.06 -22.32
N GLN A 19 -9.09 -72.76 -22.82
CA GLN A 19 -7.69 -72.35 -22.72
C GLN A 19 -7.38 -71.12 -23.56
N GLU A 20 -7.92 -71.02 -24.77
CA GLU A 20 -7.83 -69.85 -25.62
C GLU A 20 -8.52 -68.65 -25.00
N MET A 21 -9.72 -68.80 -24.46
CA MET A 21 -10.45 -67.75 -23.75
C MET A 21 -9.68 -67.25 -22.52
N HIS A 22 -9.07 -68.14 -21.77
CA HIS A 22 -8.27 -67.80 -20.61
C HIS A 22 -7.02 -67.02 -21.04
N SER A 23 -6.31 -67.48 -22.06
CA SER A 23 -5.13 -66.85 -22.62
C SER A 23 -5.45 -65.44 -23.16
N MET A 24 -6.53 -65.30 -23.90
CA MET A 24 -7.03 -64.00 -24.38
C MET A 24 -7.39 -63.05 -23.24
N GLY A 25 -8.05 -63.60 -22.19
CA GLY A 25 -8.39 -62.80 -20.99
C GLY A 25 -7.15 -62.29 -20.25
N GLU A 26 -6.13 -63.11 -20.11
CA GLU A 26 -4.87 -62.68 -19.50
C GLU A 26 -4.11 -61.65 -20.36
N GLN A 27 -4.13 -61.83 -21.68
CA GLN A 27 -3.51 -60.87 -22.63
C GLN A 27 -4.22 -59.50 -22.53
N VAL A 28 -5.54 -59.49 -22.58
CA VAL A 28 -6.31 -58.22 -22.47
C VAL A 28 -6.06 -57.53 -21.13
N ARG A 29 -5.99 -58.29 -20.03
CA ARG A 29 -5.67 -57.71 -18.71
C ARG A 29 -4.27 -57.11 -18.69
N THR A 30 -3.29 -57.72 -19.31
CA THR A 30 -1.93 -57.24 -19.38
C THR A 30 -1.85 -55.94 -20.21
N GLU A 31 -2.48 -55.96 -21.37
CA GLU A 31 -2.56 -54.77 -22.25
C GLU A 31 -3.26 -53.60 -21.56
N LEU A 32 -4.42 -53.83 -20.91
CA LEU A 32 -5.12 -52.79 -20.16
C LEU A 32 -4.28 -52.23 -19.00
N ARG A 33 -3.54 -53.06 -18.27
CA ARG A 33 -2.65 -52.59 -17.22
C ARG A 33 -1.54 -51.70 -17.78
N GLN A 34 -0.95 -52.09 -18.90
CA GLN A 34 0.07 -51.30 -19.57
C GLN A 34 -0.47 -49.96 -20.07
N GLU A 35 -1.65 -49.96 -20.68
CA GLU A 35 -2.30 -48.71 -21.11
C GLU A 35 -2.64 -47.78 -19.95
N ILE A 36 -3.18 -48.33 -18.85
CA ILE A 36 -3.50 -47.56 -17.65
C ILE A 36 -2.23 -46.96 -17.06
N GLN A 37 -1.14 -47.73 -17.00
CA GLN A 37 0.13 -47.24 -16.48
C GLN A 37 0.71 -46.12 -17.40
N ALA A 38 0.74 -46.35 -18.70
CA ALA A 38 1.25 -45.37 -19.67
C ALA A 38 0.42 -44.07 -19.63
N THR A 39 -0.90 -44.18 -19.58
CA THR A 39 -1.80 -43.04 -19.49
C THR A 39 -1.60 -42.32 -18.15
N GLY A 40 -1.44 -43.02 -17.05
CA GLY A 40 -1.15 -42.44 -15.76
C GLY A 40 0.17 -41.69 -15.70
N GLU A 41 1.21 -42.21 -16.35
CA GLU A 41 2.50 -41.52 -16.46
C GLU A 41 2.42 -40.27 -17.34
N GLN A 42 1.69 -40.33 -18.46
CA GLN A 42 1.45 -39.19 -19.33
C GLN A 42 0.71 -38.07 -18.60
N VAL A 43 -0.38 -38.41 -17.93
CA VAL A 43 -1.18 -37.42 -17.17
C VAL A 43 -0.34 -36.77 -16.05
N ARG A 44 0.47 -37.56 -15.35
CA ARG A 44 1.39 -37.01 -14.35
C ARG A 44 2.43 -36.08 -14.95
N ALA A 45 2.95 -36.40 -16.10
CA ALA A 45 3.92 -35.55 -16.81
C ALA A 45 3.28 -34.24 -17.28
N GLU A 46 2.07 -34.30 -17.81
CA GLU A 46 1.32 -33.13 -18.25
C GLU A 46 0.97 -32.21 -17.05
N LEU A 47 0.45 -32.78 -15.97
CA LEU A 47 0.16 -32.03 -14.73
C LEU A 47 1.39 -31.35 -14.15
N ARG A 48 2.54 -32.03 -14.14
CA ARG A 48 3.78 -31.40 -13.68
C ARG A 48 4.18 -30.19 -14.55
N ARG A 49 4.02 -30.30 -15.85
CA ARG A 49 4.30 -29.19 -16.79
C ARG A 49 3.36 -28.01 -16.55
N GLU A 50 2.07 -28.29 -16.38
CA GLU A 50 1.07 -27.26 -16.11
C GLU A 50 1.33 -26.57 -14.76
N ILE A 51 1.65 -27.32 -13.71
CA ILE A 51 1.99 -26.78 -12.40
C ILE A 51 3.23 -25.88 -12.50
N GLN A 52 4.27 -26.32 -13.22
CA GLN A 52 5.49 -25.55 -13.40
C GLN A 52 5.23 -24.26 -14.21
N ALA A 53 4.45 -24.34 -15.28
CA ALA A 53 4.06 -23.20 -16.08
C ALA A 53 3.24 -22.18 -15.27
N SER A 54 2.25 -22.67 -14.53
CA SER A 54 1.43 -21.83 -13.64
C SER A 54 2.24 -21.18 -12.52
N ALA A 55 3.19 -21.91 -11.93
CA ALA A 55 4.08 -21.37 -10.92
C ALA A 55 5.00 -20.28 -11.48
N ALA A 56 5.51 -20.45 -12.70
CA ALA A 56 6.34 -19.45 -13.39
C ALA A 56 5.54 -18.20 -13.72
N GLU A 57 4.32 -18.36 -14.21
CA GLU A 57 3.42 -17.24 -14.49
C GLU A 57 3.07 -16.46 -13.22
N THR A 58 2.75 -17.17 -12.14
CA THR A 58 2.45 -16.55 -10.84
C THR A 58 3.64 -15.74 -10.32
N ARG A 59 4.86 -16.26 -10.44
CA ARG A 59 6.07 -15.52 -10.05
C ARG A 59 6.22 -14.22 -10.86
N LEU A 60 6.05 -14.32 -12.16
CA LEU A 60 6.14 -13.16 -13.05
C LEU A 60 5.10 -12.09 -12.69
N GLN A 61 3.87 -12.50 -12.41
CA GLN A 61 2.80 -11.59 -11.97
C GLN A 61 3.11 -10.95 -10.62
N MET A 62 3.68 -11.71 -9.67
CA MET A 62 4.11 -11.17 -8.38
C MET A 62 5.23 -10.15 -8.52
N GLU A 63 6.24 -10.43 -9.34
CA GLU A 63 7.34 -9.48 -9.62
C GLU A 63 6.83 -8.18 -10.26
N GLN A 64 5.91 -8.29 -11.22
CA GLN A 64 5.27 -7.13 -11.84
C GLN A 64 4.41 -6.33 -10.85
N PHE A 65 3.71 -7.01 -9.95
CA PHE A 65 2.91 -6.39 -8.92
C PHE A 65 3.80 -5.65 -7.91
N GLU A 66 4.86 -6.31 -7.43
CA GLU A 66 5.84 -5.71 -6.53
C GLU A 66 6.46 -4.45 -7.14
N SER A 67 6.90 -4.52 -8.39
CA SER A 67 7.45 -3.39 -9.11
C SER A 67 6.48 -2.21 -9.22
N ARG A 68 5.20 -2.50 -9.50
CA ARG A 68 4.15 -1.47 -9.55
C ARG A 68 3.87 -0.84 -8.18
N VAL A 69 3.85 -1.66 -7.12
CA VAL A 69 3.65 -1.17 -5.75
C VAL A 69 4.80 -0.27 -5.33
N LEU A 70 6.06 -0.68 -5.56
CA LEU A 70 7.24 0.13 -5.26
C LEU A 70 7.20 1.46 -6.01
N ALA A 71 6.91 1.44 -7.30
CA ALA A 71 6.81 2.67 -8.10
C ALA A 71 5.72 3.62 -7.58
N ARG A 72 4.60 3.08 -7.13
CA ARG A 72 3.50 3.87 -6.56
C ARG A 72 3.85 4.45 -5.19
N VAL A 73 4.56 3.69 -4.37
CA VAL A 73 5.06 4.18 -3.07
C VAL A 73 6.06 5.32 -3.28
N ASP A 74 7.00 5.16 -4.20
CA ASP A 74 7.98 6.20 -4.50
C ASP A 74 7.32 7.48 -5.05
N ALA A 75 6.35 7.33 -5.96
CA ALA A 75 5.59 8.46 -6.49
C ALA A 75 4.79 9.18 -5.40
N SER A 76 4.14 8.43 -4.50
CA SER A 76 3.40 8.98 -3.37
C SER A 76 4.31 9.69 -2.36
N ALA A 77 5.49 9.12 -2.08
CA ALA A 77 6.48 9.75 -1.22
C ALA A 77 7.00 11.07 -1.82
N ALA A 78 7.29 11.08 -3.12
CA ALA A 78 7.72 12.28 -3.83
C ALA A 78 6.65 13.39 -3.84
N GLU A 79 5.38 13.01 -4.01
CA GLU A 79 4.24 13.94 -3.94
C GLU A 79 4.07 14.51 -2.53
N THR A 80 4.18 13.67 -1.50
CA THR A 80 4.12 14.08 -0.10
C THR A 80 5.26 15.05 0.24
N CYS A 81 6.49 14.77 -0.20
CA CYS A 81 7.62 15.67 -0.01
C CYS A 81 7.41 17.03 -0.68
N ARG A 82 6.85 17.06 -1.90
CA ARG A 82 6.51 18.32 -2.58
C ARG A 82 5.45 19.10 -1.82
N TYR A 83 4.40 18.42 -1.36
CA TYR A 83 3.35 19.07 -0.56
C TYR A 83 3.89 19.64 0.75
N MET A 84 4.72 18.87 1.47
CA MET A 84 5.38 19.37 2.68
C MET A 84 6.29 20.57 2.42
N GLY A 85 6.97 20.59 1.27
CA GLY A 85 7.78 21.74 0.83
C GLY A 85 6.94 22.99 0.67
N VAL A 86 5.79 22.90 0.01
CA VAL A 86 4.85 24.02 -0.16
C VAL A 86 4.31 24.51 1.18
N VAL A 87 3.87 23.60 2.04
CA VAL A 87 3.39 23.95 3.40
C VAL A 87 4.47 24.63 4.23
N ALA A 88 5.71 24.14 4.15
CA ALA A 88 6.82 24.76 4.86
C ALA A 88 7.13 26.20 4.36
N GLU A 89 7.01 26.43 3.06
CA GLU A 89 7.21 27.76 2.48
C GLU A 89 6.09 28.72 2.88
N ASP A 90 4.84 28.27 2.84
CA ASP A 90 3.68 29.05 3.29
C ASP A 90 3.82 29.40 4.78
N LEU A 91 4.22 28.42 5.60
CA LEU A 91 4.44 28.64 7.04
C LEU A 91 5.55 29.66 7.32
N ARG A 92 6.66 29.62 6.56
CA ARG A 92 7.72 30.63 6.65
C ARG A 92 7.22 32.01 6.30
N SER A 93 6.41 32.11 5.25
CA SER A 93 5.79 33.38 4.82
C SER A 93 4.88 33.94 5.91
N ASP A 94 4.04 33.10 6.51
CA ASP A 94 3.14 33.49 7.60
C ASP A 94 3.91 33.93 8.85
N ILE A 95 4.96 33.20 9.24
CA ILE A 95 5.83 33.56 10.36
C ILE A 95 6.48 34.92 10.11
N LYS A 96 6.96 35.17 8.89
CA LYS A 96 7.56 36.43 8.53
C LYS A 96 6.54 37.58 8.64
N ALA A 97 5.32 37.39 8.14
CA ALA A 97 4.24 38.37 8.24
C ALA A 97 3.88 38.66 9.70
N VAL A 98 3.81 37.64 10.55
CA VAL A 98 3.57 37.82 11.99
C VAL A 98 4.73 38.56 12.65
N ALA A 99 5.97 38.24 12.34
CA ALA A 99 7.13 38.91 12.89
C ALA A 99 7.18 40.41 12.49
N GLU A 100 6.84 40.74 11.23
CA GLU A 100 6.73 42.11 10.74
C GLU A 100 5.58 42.86 11.44
N GLY A 101 4.45 42.18 11.63
CA GLY A 101 3.32 42.74 12.39
C GLY A 101 3.63 43.04 13.85
N LEU A 102 4.39 42.13 14.52
CA LEU A 102 4.87 42.37 15.87
C LEU A 102 5.84 43.54 15.97
N GLY A 103 6.76 43.68 15.01
CA GLY A 103 7.68 44.81 14.93
C GLY A 103 6.92 46.14 14.80
N ALA A 104 5.91 46.20 13.90
CA ALA A 104 5.07 47.38 13.72
C ALA A 104 4.23 47.70 14.98
N LEU A 105 3.79 46.67 15.72
CA LEU A 105 3.08 46.84 16.97
C LEU A 105 3.99 47.40 18.05
N ASP A 106 5.22 46.89 18.16
CA ASP A 106 6.22 47.39 19.11
C ASP A 106 6.53 48.88 18.88
N GLU A 107 6.72 49.29 17.64
CA GLU A 107 6.91 50.68 17.27
C GLU A 107 5.72 51.56 17.67
N LYS A 108 4.49 51.05 17.49
CA LYS A 108 3.27 51.78 17.93
C LYS A 108 3.18 51.92 19.44
N VAL A 109 3.54 50.87 20.16
CA VAL A 109 3.58 50.86 21.64
C VAL A 109 4.60 51.88 22.15
N GLU A 110 5.81 51.90 21.59
CA GLU A 110 6.85 52.85 21.99
C GLU A 110 6.44 54.30 21.66
N ARG A 111 5.79 54.57 20.53
CA ARG A 111 5.24 55.87 20.19
C ARG A 111 4.17 56.27 21.21
N PHE A 112 3.26 55.39 21.52
CA PHE A 112 2.21 55.65 22.52
C PHE A 112 2.81 55.92 23.92
N ARG A 113 3.83 55.18 24.32
CA ARG A 113 4.56 55.47 25.57
C ARG A 113 5.18 56.85 25.59
N GLY A 114 5.73 57.28 24.47
CA GLY A 114 6.28 58.65 24.31
C GLY A 114 5.18 59.69 24.47
N GLU A 115 4.05 59.54 23.78
CA GLU A 115 2.89 60.44 23.87
C GLU A 115 2.32 60.52 25.30
N VAL A 116 2.18 59.39 25.95
CA VAL A 116 1.72 59.34 27.37
C VAL A 116 2.69 60.09 28.28
N ARG A 117 3.98 59.91 28.13
CA ARG A 117 4.98 60.63 28.93
C ARG A 117 4.92 62.14 28.69
N GLU A 118 4.73 62.59 27.46
CA GLU A 118 4.53 64.00 27.13
C GLU A 118 3.28 64.59 27.74
N ASP A 119 2.19 63.84 27.69
CA ASP A 119 0.91 64.24 28.25
C ASP A 119 0.98 64.36 29.78
N PHE A 120 1.59 63.38 30.42
CA PHE A 120 1.85 63.44 31.89
C PHE A 120 2.76 64.65 32.25
N GLY A 121 3.80 64.88 31.50
CA GLY A 121 4.65 66.05 31.70
C GLY A 121 3.91 67.37 31.50
N ARG A 122 2.92 67.42 30.58
CA ARG A 122 2.09 68.57 30.37
C ARG A 122 1.12 68.78 31.54
N VAL A 123 0.53 67.69 32.05
CA VAL A 123 -0.35 67.73 33.20
C VAL A 123 0.41 68.17 34.47
N ASP A 124 1.61 67.65 34.71
CA ASP A 124 2.45 68.02 35.85
C ASP A 124 2.81 69.50 35.81
N ARG A 125 3.16 70.04 34.65
CA ARG A 125 3.40 71.48 34.52
C ARG A 125 2.17 72.32 34.80
N ARG A 126 0.99 71.86 34.39
CA ARG A 126 -0.27 72.56 34.68
C ARG A 126 -0.60 72.51 36.16
N LEU A 127 -0.39 71.37 36.82
CA LEU A 127 -0.58 71.22 38.28
C LEU A 127 0.37 72.12 39.07
N LEU A 128 1.64 72.12 38.72
CA LEU A 128 2.64 73.00 39.32
C LEU A 128 2.24 74.47 39.20
N HIS A 129 1.77 74.92 38.02
CA HIS A 129 1.32 76.28 37.77
C HIS A 129 0.09 76.65 38.61
N LEU A 130 -0.86 75.72 38.77
CA LEU A 130 -2.04 75.91 39.62
C LEU A 130 -1.64 75.93 41.08
N GLU A 131 -0.76 75.08 41.56
CA GLU A 131 -0.22 75.02 42.95
C GLU A 131 0.41 76.40 43.25
N VAL A 132 1.29 76.90 42.39
CA VAL A 132 1.93 78.20 42.61
C VAL A 132 0.87 79.36 42.66
N ARG A 133 -0.19 79.27 41.84
CA ARG A 133 -1.28 80.29 41.88
C ARG A 133 -2.08 80.20 43.20
N VAL A 134 -2.32 79.00 43.67
CA VAL A 134 -3.11 78.78 44.90
C VAL A 134 -2.28 79.21 46.14
N ILE A 135 -1.02 78.86 46.19
CA ILE A 135 -0.12 79.30 47.27
C ILE A 135 0.12 80.82 47.23
N GLY A 136 0.30 81.37 46.02
CA GLY A 136 0.46 82.82 45.88
C GLY A 136 -0.76 83.66 46.26
N ARG A 137 -1.97 83.07 46.20
CA ARG A 137 -3.23 83.67 46.64
C ARG A 137 -3.48 83.52 48.13
N SER A 138 -2.78 82.59 48.83
CA SER A 138 -2.90 82.37 50.26
C SER A 138 -1.77 83.05 51.04
N GLY A 139 -1.07 83.97 50.43
CA GLY A 139 -0.11 84.77 51.15
C GLY A 139 -0.78 85.58 52.29
N PRO A 140 -0.10 85.71 53.44
CA PRO A 140 -0.66 86.37 54.63
C PRO A 140 -1.01 87.77 54.35
N SER A 141 -2.25 88.18 54.75
CA SER A 141 -2.76 89.48 54.91
C SER A 141 -1.96 90.22 55.97
#